data_71376bc927bd4941a66489a1d8538d1b
#
_entry.id   71376bc927bd4941a66489a1d8538d1b
#
_cell.length_a   1.000
_cell.length_b   1.000
_cell.length_c   1.000
_cell.angle_alpha   90.00
_cell.angle_beta   90.00
_cell.angle_gamma   90.00
#
_symmetry.space_group_name_H-M   'P 1'
#
loop_
_entity.id
_entity.type
_entity.pdbx_description
1 polymer ?
#
loop_
_entity_poly.entity_id
_entity_poly.type
_entity_poly.pdbx_seq_one_letter_code
_entity_poly.pdbx_strand_id
1 'polypeptide(L)'
;MEKFIHSVTLDKDLCKGCINCIKRCPTEAIRVRDGKAHILAERCIDCGECIRICPHHAKKPLYDPLTILDDFKYTIALPPPSLYGQYNNLEEQDVVLAALLDMGFDDVYEVAKAAELVSDATRRILQTGSIERPVISSACPAVTRLIRVRFPQLIDHVLPLVAPI
;
A
#
# COMPACT_ATOMS: atom_id res chain seq x y z
N MET A 1 -12.51 6.59 18.34
CA MET A 1 -11.30 5.79 18.10
C MET A 1 -11.50 5.10 16.75
N GLU A 2 -10.83 5.59 15.70
CA GLU A 2 -10.88 4.94 14.39
C GLU A 2 -10.38 3.51 14.51
N LYS A 3 -11.19 2.57 14.04
CA LYS A 3 -10.83 1.17 14.02
C LYS A 3 -9.76 0.99 12.95
N PHE A 4 -8.52 0.77 13.33
CA PHE A 4 -7.45 0.45 12.38
C PHE A 4 -7.85 -0.79 11.57
N ILE A 5 -8.12 -0.58 10.30
CA ILE A 5 -8.40 -1.64 9.32
C ILE A 5 -7.09 -1.97 8.62
N HIS A 6 -6.82 -3.24 8.41
CA HIS A 6 -5.70 -3.70 7.58
C HIS A 6 -6.24 -4.49 6.38
N SER A 7 -5.51 -4.44 5.27
CA SER A 7 -5.91 -5.03 3.98
C SER A 7 -5.39 -6.48 3.79
N VAL A 8 -5.07 -7.18 4.88
CA VAL A 8 -4.57 -8.56 4.81
C VAL A 8 -5.55 -9.50 5.50
N THR A 9 -6.02 -10.50 4.79
CA THR A 9 -6.87 -11.57 5.34
C THR A 9 -6.12 -12.88 5.52
N LEU A 10 -6.72 -13.82 6.24
CA LEU A 10 -6.19 -15.16 6.47
C LEU A 10 -7.19 -16.22 6.02
N ASP A 11 -6.78 -17.06 5.10
CA ASP A 11 -7.42 -18.34 4.81
C ASP A 11 -6.99 -19.33 5.91
N LYS A 12 -7.91 -19.63 6.84
CA LYS A 12 -7.62 -20.48 7.99
C LYS A 12 -7.32 -21.92 7.60
N ASP A 13 -7.91 -22.43 6.53
CA ASP A 13 -7.76 -23.82 6.10
C ASP A 13 -6.36 -24.06 5.53
N LEU A 14 -5.82 -23.09 4.80
CA LEU A 14 -4.49 -23.13 4.26
C LEU A 14 -3.40 -22.83 5.29
N CYS A 15 -3.71 -22.10 6.36
CA CYS A 15 -2.74 -21.74 7.37
C CYS A 15 -2.31 -22.96 8.20
N LYS A 16 -1.01 -23.24 8.23
CA LYS A 16 -0.42 -24.35 9.02
C LYS A 16 0.25 -23.88 10.32
N GLY A 17 0.07 -22.61 10.70
CA GLY A 17 0.65 -22.08 11.93
C GLY A 17 2.18 -21.95 11.91
N CYS A 18 2.82 -22.03 10.75
CA CYS A 18 4.26 -21.79 10.62
C CYS A 18 4.62 -20.34 11.02
N ILE A 19 5.88 -20.09 11.36
CA ILE A 19 6.31 -18.80 11.89
C ILE A 19 6.94 -17.87 10.84
N ASN A 20 6.87 -18.22 9.55
CA ASN A 20 7.52 -17.44 8.48
C ASN A 20 7.03 -15.99 8.43
N CYS A 21 5.71 -15.77 8.47
CA CYS A 21 5.13 -14.43 8.48
C CYS A 21 5.47 -13.63 9.75
N ILE A 22 5.67 -14.29 10.90
CA ILE A 22 6.09 -13.62 12.15
C ILE A 22 7.53 -13.10 12.00
N LYS A 23 8.45 -13.95 11.53
CA LYS A 23 9.88 -13.61 11.39
C LYS A 23 10.14 -12.44 10.46
N ARG A 24 9.24 -12.22 9.49
CA ARG A 24 9.39 -11.19 8.47
C ARG A 24 8.55 -9.94 8.72
N CYS A 25 7.69 -9.94 9.73
CA CYS A 25 6.86 -8.78 10.02
C CYS A 25 7.70 -7.67 10.69
N PRO A 26 7.89 -6.50 10.04
CA PRO A 26 8.76 -5.44 10.55
C PRO A 26 8.22 -4.78 11.81
N THR A 27 6.92 -4.90 12.07
CA THR A 27 6.25 -4.32 13.25
C THR A 27 5.81 -5.35 14.27
N GLU A 28 6.17 -6.62 14.05
CA GLU A 28 5.76 -7.72 14.93
C GLU A 28 4.23 -7.81 15.11
N ALA A 29 3.47 -7.42 14.07
CA ALA A 29 2.02 -7.40 14.10
C ALA A 29 1.37 -8.79 14.01
N ILE A 30 2.15 -9.87 13.92
CA ILE A 30 1.60 -11.21 13.73
C ILE A 30 1.91 -12.10 14.94
N ARG A 31 0.90 -12.83 15.38
CA ARG A 31 1.01 -13.88 16.42
C ARG A 31 0.39 -15.17 15.92
N VAL A 32 0.86 -16.32 16.41
CA VAL A 32 0.20 -17.62 16.18
C VAL A 32 -0.50 -18.03 17.47
N ARG A 33 -1.78 -18.33 17.37
CA ARG A 33 -2.63 -18.87 18.43
C ARG A 33 -3.44 -20.01 17.84
N ASP A 34 -3.58 -21.10 18.57
CA ASP A 34 -4.34 -22.28 18.15
C ASP A 34 -3.94 -22.80 16.75
N GLY A 35 -2.62 -22.76 16.47
CA GLY A 35 -2.07 -23.20 15.20
C GLY A 35 -2.38 -22.29 14.00
N LYS A 36 -2.91 -21.08 14.21
CA LYS A 36 -3.27 -20.11 13.14
C LYS A 36 -2.64 -18.74 13.39
N ALA A 37 -2.33 -18.04 12.30
CA ALA A 37 -1.79 -16.69 12.39
C ALA A 37 -2.90 -15.68 12.65
N HIS A 38 -2.64 -14.71 13.54
CA HIS A 38 -3.51 -13.57 13.84
C HIS A 38 -2.75 -12.28 13.60
N ILE A 39 -3.42 -11.26 13.08
CA ILE A 39 -2.84 -9.93 12.84
C ILE A 39 -3.36 -8.98 13.92
N LEU A 40 -2.43 -8.27 14.54
CA LEU A 40 -2.71 -7.14 15.43
C LEU A 40 -2.87 -5.89 14.55
N ALA A 41 -4.11 -5.46 14.35
CA ALA A 41 -4.45 -4.40 13.38
C ALA A 41 -3.73 -3.08 13.69
N GLU A 42 -3.62 -2.72 14.96
CA GLU A 42 -2.95 -1.51 15.44
C GLU A 42 -1.44 -1.46 15.11
N ARG A 43 -0.84 -2.63 14.89
CA ARG A 43 0.60 -2.77 14.53
C ARG A 43 0.83 -3.08 13.05
N CYS A 44 -0.21 -3.47 12.32
CA CYS A 44 -0.09 -3.77 10.90
C CYS A 44 0.13 -2.48 10.09
N ILE A 45 1.09 -2.49 9.18
CA ILE A 45 1.42 -1.37 8.29
C ILE A 45 1.05 -1.63 6.83
N ASP A 46 0.34 -2.70 6.55
CA ASP A 46 -0.12 -3.13 5.22
C ASP A 46 0.99 -3.25 4.16
N CYS A 47 2.20 -3.64 4.57
CA CYS A 47 3.35 -3.77 3.67
C CYS A 47 3.30 -5.00 2.75
N GLY A 48 2.36 -5.93 2.94
CA GLY A 48 2.22 -7.13 2.12
C GLY A 48 3.27 -8.22 2.34
N GLU A 49 4.32 -8.02 3.16
CA GLU A 49 5.42 -8.97 3.33
C GLU A 49 4.95 -10.36 3.80
N CYS A 50 3.92 -10.40 4.66
CA CYS A 50 3.37 -11.67 5.13
C CYS A 50 2.60 -12.44 4.04
N ILE A 51 2.10 -11.76 3.01
CA ILE A 51 1.50 -12.38 1.82
C ILE A 51 2.61 -13.00 0.98
N ARG A 52 3.64 -12.19 0.67
CA ARG A 52 4.77 -12.57 -0.17
C ARG A 52 5.53 -13.80 0.36
N ILE A 53 5.73 -13.89 1.68
CA ILE A 53 6.54 -14.96 2.30
C ILE A 53 5.73 -16.21 2.68
N CYS A 54 4.41 -16.22 2.51
CA CYS A 54 3.58 -17.35 2.93
C CYS A 54 3.70 -18.54 1.97
N PRO A 55 4.38 -19.64 2.35
CA PRO A 55 4.55 -20.79 1.43
C PRO A 55 3.26 -21.56 1.19
N HIS A 56 2.24 -21.31 1.99
CA HIS A 56 0.92 -21.93 1.89
C HIS A 56 -0.12 -21.03 1.24
N HIS A 57 0.27 -19.83 0.79
CA HIS A 57 -0.65 -18.83 0.22
C HIS A 57 -1.89 -18.55 1.09
N ALA A 58 -1.75 -18.76 2.41
CA ALA A 58 -2.83 -18.56 3.38
C ALA A 58 -3.08 -17.08 3.69
N LYS A 59 -2.10 -16.20 3.48
CA LYS A 59 -2.27 -14.75 3.58
C LYS A 59 -2.65 -14.21 2.21
N LYS A 60 -3.76 -13.45 2.16
CA LYS A 60 -4.29 -12.87 0.91
C LYS A 60 -4.57 -11.38 1.12
N PRO A 61 -4.47 -10.56 0.06
CA PRO A 61 -4.98 -9.20 0.13
C PRO A 61 -6.51 -9.23 0.28
N LEU A 62 -7.05 -8.24 0.97
CA LEU A 62 -8.47 -7.91 0.95
C LEU A 62 -8.66 -6.87 -0.16
N TYR A 63 -9.57 -7.13 -1.06
CA TYR A 63 -9.93 -6.25 -2.18
C TYR A 63 -11.41 -6.42 -2.52
N ASP A 64 -11.98 -5.41 -3.13
CA ASP A 64 -13.35 -5.45 -3.63
C ASP A 64 -13.39 -6.08 -5.02
N PRO A 65 -14.45 -6.82 -5.38
CA PRO A 65 -14.61 -7.36 -6.73
C PRO A 65 -14.94 -6.23 -7.71
N LEU A 66 -14.58 -6.41 -8.98
CA LEU A 66 -14.88 -5.41 -10.02
C LEU A 66 -16.38 -5.13 -10.19
N THR A 67 -17.23 -6.07 -9.81
CA THR A 67 -18.69 -5.88 -9.82
C THR A 67 -19.17 -4.72 -8.93
N ILE A 68 -18.32 -4.24 -8.01
CA ILE A 68 -18.65 -3.06 -7.19
C ILE A 68 -18.76 -1.78 -8.05
N LEU A 69 -18.19 -1.75 -9.25
CA LEU A 69 -18.26 -0.60 -10.15
C LEU A 69 -19.72 -0.23 -10.45
N ASP A 70 -20.61 -1.23 -10.55
CA ASP A 70 -22.04 -1.05 -10.82
C ASP A 70 -22.79 -0.27 -9.72
N ASP A 71 -22.21 -0.19 -8.52
CA ASP A 71 -22.80 0.52 -7.37
C ASP A 71 -22.54 2.04 -7.41
N PHE A 72 -21.67 2.51 -8.32
CA PHE A 72 -21.25 3.91 -8.41
C PHE A 72 -21.69 4.56 -9.70
N LYS A 73 -21.98 5.87 -9.65
CA LYS A 73 -22.40 6.66 -10.83
C LYS A 73 -21.24 6.99 -11.76
N TYR A 74 -20.04 7.05 -11.22
CA TYR A 74 -18.82 7.41 -11.94
C TYR A 74 -17.62 6.78 -11.25
N THR A 75 -16.79 6.11 -12.00
CA THR A 75 -15.67 5.32 -11.51
C THR A 75 -14.38 5.73 -12.21
N ILE A 76 -13.33 5.95 -11.43
CA ILE A 76 -12.02 6.36 -11.95
C ILE A 76 -10.99 5.31 -11.55
N ALA A 77 -10.29 4.73 -12.52
CA ALA A 77 -9.14 3.89 -12.26
C ALA A 77 -7.91 4.73 -11.91
N LEU A 78 -7.18 4.33 -10.88
CA LEU A 78 -5.94 4.98 -10.44
C LEU A 78 -4.74 4.03 -10.59
N PRO A 79 -4.24 3.78 -11.82
CA PRO A 79 -3.14 2.85 -12.03
C PRO A 79 -1.83 3.41 -11.43
N PRO A 80 -1.17 2.62 -10.54
CA PRO A 80 0.16 2.98 -10.06
C PRO A 80 1.23 2.66 -11.11
N PRO A 81 2.39 3.34 -11.10
CA PRO A 81 3.49 3.05 -12.04
C PRO A 81 3.95 1.59 -12.05
N SER A 82 3.82 0.89 -10.91
CA SER A 82 4.15 -0.54 -10.80
C SER A 82 3.26 -1.45 -11.65
N LEU A 83 2.08 -0.99 -12.09
CA LEU A 83 1.20 -1.75 -12.98
C LEU A 83 1.88 -1.98 -14.32
N TYR A 84 2.48 -0.94 -14.90
CA TYR A 84 3.15 -1.03 -16.21
C TYR A 84 4.33 -2.01 -16.19
N GLY A 85 5.02 -2.11 -15.06
CA GLY A 85 6.12 -3.05 -14.86
C GLY A 85 5.71 -4.55 -14.77
N GLN A 86 4.41 -4.86 -14.77
CA GLN A 86 3.93 -6.24 -14.78
C GLN A 86 3.93 -6.85 -16.20
N TYR A 87 4.07 -6.03 -17.24
CA TYR A 87 4.00 -6.47 -18.64
C TYR A 87 5.39 -6.48 -19.26
N ASN A 88 5.84 -7.66 -19.72
CA ASN A 88 7.18 -7.84 -20.27
C ASN A 88 7.39 -7.20 -21.66
N ASN A 89 6.32 -7.00 -22.43
CA ASN A 89 6.36 -6.53 -23.81
C ASN A 89 5.39 -5.37 -24.04
N LEU A 90 5.32 -4.45 -23.08
CA LEU A 90 4.46 -3.28 -23.22
C LEU A 90 5.15 -2.26 -24.15
N GLU A 91 4.64 -2.11 -25.37
CA GLU A 91 5.16 -1.14 -26.34
C GLU A 91 4.72 0.29 -25.98
N GLU A 92 3.47 0.45 -25.56
CA GLU A 92 2.88 1.74 -25.19
C GLU A 92 2.06 1.62 -23.90
N GLN A 93 2.17 2.61 -23.02
CA GLN A 93 1.41 2.65 -21.77
C GLN A 93 -0.10 2.84 -22.01
N ASP A 94 -0.46 3.52 -23.10
CA ASP A 94 -1.84 3.82 -23.47
C ASP A 94 -2.69 2.56 -23.66
N VAL A 95 -2.08 1.43 -24.03
CA VAL A 95 -2.76 0.13 -24.12
C VAL A 95 -3.33 -0.30 -22.75
N VAL A 96 -2.58 -0.09 -21.69
CA VAL A 96 -3.04 -0.42 -20.32
C VAL A 96 -4.15 0.52 -19.88
N LEU A 97 -4.03 1.81 -20.22
CA LEU A 97 -5.06 2.81 -19.89
C LEU A 97 -6.37 2.51 -20.63
N ALA A 98 -6.29 2.19 -21.93
CA ALA A 98 -7.45 1.79 -22.73
C ALA A 98 -8.11 0.51 -22.17
N ALA A 99 -7.31 -0.48 -21.78
CA ALA A 99 -7.82 -1.72 -21.19
C ALA A 99 -8.61 -1.47 -19.88
N LEU A 100 -8.21 -0.49 -19.07
CA LEU A 100 -8.95 -0.12 -17.87
C LEU A 100 -10.32 0.49 -18.20
N LEU A 101 -10.41 1.31 -19.25
CA LEU A 101 -11.70 1.81 -19.74
C LEU A 101 -12.58 0.68 -20.28
N ASP A 102 -12.00 -0.25 -21.03
CA ASP A 102 -12.71 -1.43 -21.55
C ASP A 102 -13.21 -2.36 -20.43
N MET A 103 -12.56 -2.35 -19.26
CA MET A 103 -13.00 -3.08 -18.07
C MET A 103 -14.22 -2.45 -17.38
N GLY A 104 -14.66 -1.27 -17.79
CA GLY A 104 -15.85 -0.61 -17.29
C GLY A 104 -15.61 0.59 -16.36
N PHE A 105 -14.37 1.08 -16.24
CA PHE A 105 -14.14 2.37 -15.59
C PHE A 105 -14.54 3.52 -16.52
N ASP A 106 -15.14 4.58 -15.96
CA ASP A 106 -15.54 5.76 -16.72
C ASP A 106 -14.36 6.65 -17.09
N ASP A 107 -13.29 6.63 -16.30
CA ASP A 107 -12.09 7.44 -16.53
C ASP A 107 -10.85 6.78 -15.92
N VAL A 108 -9.67 7.28 -16.32
CA VAL A 108 -8.39 6.81 -15.82
C VAL A 108 -7.52 8.01 -15.43
N TYR A 109 -7.03 8.03 -14.19
CA TYR A 109 -6.09 9.04 -13.72
C TYR A 109 -4.80 8.39 -13.19
N GLU A 110 -3.70 8.62 -13.87
CA GLU A 110 -2.42 8.02 -13.50
C GLU A 110 -1.87 8.58 -12.19
N VAL A 111 -1.55 7.69 -11.25
CA VAL A 111 -0.90 8.06 -9.97
C VAL A 111 0.45 8.77 -10.21
N ALA A 112 1.12 8.51 -11.33
CA ALA A 112 2.34 9.20 -11.73
C ALA A 112 2.18 10.72 -11.82
N LYS A 113 1.04 11.22 -12.33
CA LYS A 113 0.73 12.67 -12.41
C LYS A 113 0.64 13.30 -11.02
N ALA A 114 0.01 12.61 -10.07
CA ALA A 114 -0.03 13.07 -8.69
C ALA A 114 1.37 13.02 -8.03
N ALA A 115 2.19 12.02 -8.38
CA ALA A 115 3.57 11.95 -7.88
C ALA A 115 4.45 13.10 -8.37
N GLU A 116 4.22 13.63 -9.58
CA GLU A 116 4.89 14.84 -10.07
C GLU A 116 4.55 16.07 -9.20
N LEU A 117 3.26 16.25 -8.89
CA LEU A 117 2.81 17.34 -8.01
C LEU A 117 3.44 17.24 -6.61
N VAL A 118 3.47 16.04 -6.03
CA VAL A 118 4.12 15.80 -4.73
C VAL A 118 5.63 16.07 -4.81
N SER A 119 6.27 15.74 -5.93
CA SER A 119 7.70 16.01 -6.15
C SER A 119 7.99 17.51 -6.22
N ASP A 120 7.14 18.28 -6.89
CA ASP A 120 7.28 19.74 -6.95
C ASP A 120 7.03 20.40 -5.58
N ALA A 121 6.02 19.96 -4.85
CA ALA A 121 5.76 20.41 -3.49
C ALA A 121 6.94 20.10 -2.57
N THR A 122 7.49 18.88 -2.67
CA THR A 122 8.68 18.44 -1.92
C THR A 122 9.87 19.37 -2.19
N ARG A 123 10.15 19.67 -3.46
CA ARG A 123 11.26 20.55 -3.87
C ARG A 123 11.10 21.95 -3.24
N ARG A 124 9.90 22.51 -3.26
CA ARG A 124 9.60 23.82 -2.64
C ARG A 124 9.83 23.80 -1.14
N ILE A 125 9.31 22.77 -0.43
CA ILE A 125 9.50 22.64 1.02
C ILE A 125 10.99 22.52 1.38
N LEU A 126 11.75 21.71 0.65
CA LEU A 126 13.19 21.55 0.88
C LEU A 126 13.98 22.85 0.67
N GLN A 127 13.54 23.71 -0.26
CA GLN A 127 14.16 25.02 -0.50
C GLN A 127 13.91 26.01 0.64
N THR A 128 12.80 25.90 1.38
CA THR A 128 12.52 26.77 2.52
C THR A 128 13.39 26.47 3.74
N GLY A 129 13.99 25.28 3.80
CA GLY A 129 14.75 24.81 4.97
C GLY A 129 13.91 24.63 6.24
N SER A 130 12.58 24.53 6.12
CA SER A 130 11.65 24.49 7.25
C SER A 130 11.60 23.13 7.95
N ILE A 131 12.18 22.08 7.38
CA ILE A 131 12.18 20.74 7.97
C ILE A 131 13.59 20.37 8.42
N GLU A 132 13.69 19.82 9.62
CA GLU A 132 14.94 19.32 10.18
C GLU A 132 15.45 18.11 9.40
N ARG A 133 16.76 18.09 9.15
CA ARG A 133 17.40 16.97 8.45
C ARG A 133 17.79 15.84 9.41
N PRO A 134 17.76 14.56 8.96
CA PRO A 134 17.43 14.08 7.61
C PRO A 134 15.91 14.16 7.31
N VAL A 135 15.54 14.45 6.05
CA VAL A 135 14.14 14.52 5.63
C VAL A 135 13.68 13.18 5.07
N ILE A 136 12.55 12.68 5.54
CA ILE A 136 11.99 11.38 5.15
C ILE A 136 10.77 11.62 4.25
N SER A 137 10.74 10.97 3.09
CA SER A 137 9.60 11.03 2.18
C SER A 137 8.35 10.38 2.77
N SER A 138 7.20 11.04 2.64
CA SER A 138 5.88 10.53 3.02
C SER A 138 5.15 9.77 1.89
N ALA A 139 5.78 9.61 0.73
CA ALA A 139 5.15 9.02 -0.45
C ALA A 139 4.72 7.55 -0.27
N CYS A 140 5.32 6.82 0.67
CA CYS A 140 4.94 5.44 0.97
C CYS A 140 4.16 5.34 2.29
N PRO A 141 2.85 5.03 2.27
CA PRO A 141 2.04 4.90 3.48
C PRO A 141 2.57 3.84 4.46
N ALA A 142 3.12 2.73 3.95
CA ALA A 142 3.68 1.68 4.79
C ALA A 142 4.91 2.18 5.56
N VAL A 143 5.78 3.00 4.95
CA VAL A 143 6.94 3.60 5.62
C VAL A 143 6.48 4.60 6.68
N THR A 144 5.51 5.45 6.37
CA THR A 144 4.96 6.43 7.33
C THR A 144 4.33 5.72 8.54
N ARG A 145 3.57 4.64 8.31
CA ARG A 145 3.02 3.82 9.39
C ARG A 145 4.11 3.09 10.17
N LEU A 146 5.16 2.61 9.52
CA LEU A 146 6.32 1.98 10.19
C LEU A 146 6.97 2.97 11.16
N ILE A 147 7.19 4.21 10.74
CA ILE A 147 7.75 5.26 11.58
C ILE A 147 6.84 5.49 12.80
N ARG A 148 5.54 5.67 12.61
CA ARG A 148 4.59 5.88 13.71
C ARG A 148 4.57 4.73 14.72
N VAL A 149 4.71 3.47 14.26
CA VAL A 149 4.62 2.28 15.11
C VAL A 149 5.95 1.93 15.79
N ARG A 150 7.08 2.09 15.10
CA ARG A 150 8.38 1.61 15.58
C ARG A 150 9.38 2.71 15.90
N PHE A 151 9.27 3.87 15.28
CA PHE A 151 10.24 4.96 15.34
C PHE A 151 9.56 6.33 15.51
N PRO A 152 8.68 6.50 16.52
CA PRO A 152 7.90 7.74 16.68
C PRO A 152 8.76 9.00 16.79
N GLN A 153 10.01 8.87 17.25
CA GLN A 153 10.97 9.97 17.31
C GLN A 153 11.37 10.55 15.95
N LEU A 154 11.09 9.84 14.85
CA LEU A 154 11.38 10.30 13.49
C LEU A 154 10.19 11.01 12.82
N ILE A 155 9.07 11.18 13.52
CA ILE A 155 7.85 11.71 12.89
C ILE A 155 8.04 13.15 12.39
N ASP A 156 8.80 13.96 13.12
CA ASP A 156 9.06 15.36 12.78
C ASP A 156 9.98 15.53 11.57
N HIS A 157 10.66 14.46 11.17
CA HIS A 157 11.48 14.39 9.95
C HIS A 157 10.68 13.97 8.71
N VAL A 158 9.43 13.52 8.88
CA VAL A 158 8.59 13.09 7.75
C VAL A 158 8.00 14.31 7.05
N LEU A 159 8.10 14.36 5.73
CA LEU A 159 7.49 15.41 4.92
C LEU A 159 5.98 15.52 5.21
N PRO A 160 5.46 16.75 5.47
CA PRO A 160 4.05 16.99 5.74
C PRO A 160 3.23 17.01 4.44
N LEU A 161 3.41 15.99 3.61
CA LEU A 161 2.70 15.79 2.35
C LEU A 161 1.97 14.45 2.41
N VAL A 162 0.80 14.38 1.77
CA VAL A 162 0.10 13.11 1.56
C VAL A 162 0.76 12.29 0.44
N ALA A 163 0.53 10.99 0.47
CA ALA A 163 0.95 10.11 -0.63
C ALA A 163 0.23 10.50 -1.94
N PRO A 164 0.80 10.16 -3.11
CA PRO A 164 0.18 10.45 -4.41
C PRO A 164 -1.18 9.77 -4.64
N ILE A 165 -1.54 8.83 -3.77
CA ILE A 165 -2.79 8.08 -3.83
C ILE A 165 -3.46 8.09 -2.48
#